data_ae82612dc378fdbe4bf9a930c5db4514
#
_entry.id   ae82612dc378fdbe4bf9a930c5db4514
#
_cell.length_a   1.000
_cell.length_b   1.000
_cell.length_c   1.000
_cell.angle_alpha   90.00
_cell.angle_beta   90.00
_cell.angle_gamma   90.00
#
_symmetry.space_group_name_H-M   'P 1'
#
loop_
_entity.id
_entity.type
_entity.pdbx_description
1 polymer ?
#
loop_
_entity_poly.entity_id
_entity_poly.type
_entity_poly.pdbx_seq_one_letter_code
_entity_poly.pdbx_strand_id
1 'polypeptide(L)'
;MNFINPKTDFAFKKIFGSADSKDILISFLNAILYEAQPVIEDLEILDPYLAPKIKGVKDTYLDVKAKIGGSKTAIVEMQVLNVESFEKRILYNATKAYSVQLKSGENYNLLNPVIALTITDFQMFEHLETVISRFCIKEKNNLVEYLADELEFVFVELPKFDKTLAELETLTDKWIYFMKTARTLRSVPEELGNVPELRKAFTIANEANLDPDELEDLERREIFIQDQRGAITKATRIGIEQGIRQGIEQGIEQGIEQGIEQGIEQGIKQGNMTLIVRQLERSVGVLSPEFKTSIAQLSAQQLENLGEALLDFASLSDLTTWLQAHNNRQ
;
A
#
# COMPACT_ATOMS: atom_id res chain seq x y z
N MET A 1 -17.29 -28.20 15.00
CA MET A 1 -17.62 -27.89 13.60
C MET A 1 -16.40 -27.24 12.96
N ASN A 2 -16.18 -27.48 11.69
CA ASN A 2 -15.21 -26.72 10.92
C ASN A 2 -15.98 -25.92 9.88
N PHE A 3 -15.57 -24.68 9.65
CA PHE A 3 -16.17 -23.83 8.63
C PHE A 3 -15.17 -23.60 7.49
N ILE A 4 -15.66 -23.61 6.26
CA ILE A 4 -14.86 -23.26 5.09
C ILE A 4 -14.46 -21.78 5.19
N ASN A 5 -13.36 -21.44 4.53
CA ASN A 5 -12.87 -20.06 4.49
C ASN A 5 -13.71 -19.21 3.53
N PRO A 6 -14.56 -18.27 4.01
CA PRO A 6 -15.41 -17.45 3.13
C PRO A 6 -14.63 -16.62 2.11
N LYS A 7 -13.32 -16.46 2.32
CA LYS A 7 -12.44 -15.67 1.44
C LYS A 7 -11.99 -16.44 0.20
N THR A 8 -12.16 -17.75 0.15
CA THR A 8 -11.88 -18.52 -1.07
C THR A 8 -12.99 -18.31 -2.10
N ASP A 9 -12.63 -18.24 -3.37
CA ASP A 9 -13.55 -18.11 -4.51
C ASP A 9 -14.70 -19.14 -4.46
N PHE A 10 -14.37 -20.40 -4.17
CA PHE A 10 -15.36 -21.46 -4.01
C PHE A 10 -16.35 -21.17 -2.87
N ALA A 11 -15.85 -20.89 -1.67
CA ALA A 11 -16.71 -20.65 -0.49
C ALA A 11 -17.54 -19.38 -0.66
N PHE A 12 -16.94 -18.33 -1.23
CA PHE A 12 -17.63 -17.07 -1.49
C PHE A 12 -18.83 -17.28 -2.43
N LYS A 13 -18.61 -17.94 -3.54
CA LYS A 13 -19.68 -18.27 -4.49
C LYS A 13 -20.74 -19.17 -3.89
N LYS A 14 -20.34 -20.15 -3.09
CA LYS A 14 -21.29 -21.06 -2.40
C LYS A 14 -22.16 -20.32 -1.40
N ILE A 15 -21.59 -19.38 -0.61
CA ILE A 15 -22.31 -18.63 0.41
C ILE A 15 -23.19 -17.54 -0.19
N PHE A 16 -22.70 -16.80 -1.20
CA PHE A 16 -23.34 -15.57 -1.69
C PHE A 16 -23.91 -15.68 -3.10
N GLY A 17 -23.45 -16.64 -3.90
CA GLY A 17 -23.75 -16.71 -5.33
C GLY A 17 -24.84 -17.66 -5.74
N SER A 18 -25.47 -18.41 -4.82
CA SER A 18 -26.55 -19.34 -5.13
C SER A 18 -27.93 -18.69 -5.03
N ALA A 19 -28.90 -19.19 -5.78
CA ALA A 19 -30.30 -18.73 -5.68
C ALA A 19 -30.87 -18.89 -4.26
N ASP A 20 -30.45 -19.92 -3.53
CA ASP A 20 -30.85 -20.17 -2.16
C ASP A 20 -30.20 -19.22 -1.14
N SER A 21 -29.21 -18.44 -1.56
CA SER A 21 -28.46 -17.49 -0.73
C SER A 21 -28.89 -16.04 -0.92
N LYS A 22 -30.02 -15.81 -1.59
CA LYS A 22 -30.51 -14.46 -1.90
C LYS A 22 -30.68 -13.58 -0.67
N ASP A 23 -31.26 -14.09 0.39
CA ASP A 23 -31.40 -13.41 1.69
C ASP A 23 -30.06 -13.08 2.35
N ILE A 24 -29.09 -14.00 2.26
CA ILE A 24 -27.72 -13.78 2.73
C ILE A 24 -27.09 -12.62 1.96
N LEU A 25 -27.18 -12.63 0.62
CA LEU A 25 -26.60 -11.58 -0.20
C LEU A 25 -27.27 -10.23 0.01
N ILE A 26 -28.60 -10.17 0.18
CA ILE A 26 -29.33 -8.94 0.51
C ILE A 26 -28.83 -8.37 1.85
N SER A 27 -28.78 -9.20 2.90
CA SER A 27 -28.31 -8.78 4.22
C SER A 27 -26.88 -8.27 4.18
N PHE A 28 -25.99 -8.98 3.49
CA PHE A 28 -24.60 -8.58 3.32
C PHE A 28 -24.45 -7.27 2.56
N LEU A 29 -25.11 -7.12 1.41
CA LEU A 29 -25.02 -5.89 0.60
C LEU A 29 -25.64 -4.69 1.33
N ASN A 30 -26.76 -4.85 2.03
CA ASN A 30 -27.30 -3.78 2.85
C ASN A 30 -26.34 -3.38 3.97
N ALA A 31 -25.68 -4.35 4.61
CA ALA A 31 -24.70 -4.07 5.66
C ALA A 31 -23.50 -3.27 5.13
N ILE A 32 -22.95 -3.65 3.98
CA ILE A 32 -21.72 -3.05 3.44
C ILE A 32 -21.99 -1.74 2.68
N LEU A 33 -23.06 -1.71 1.87
CA LEU A 33 -23.33 -0.58 0.97
C LEU A 33 -24.17 0.50 1.62
N TYR A 34 -25.03 0.14 2.59
CA TYR A 34 -26.07 1.04 3.13
C TYR A 34 -26.11 1.04 4.67
N GLU A 35 -25.00 0.71 5.33
CA GLU A 35 -24.89 0.75 6.80
C GLU A 35 -26.05 0.00 7.51
N ALA A 36 -26.40 -1.16 6.96
CA ALA A 36 -27.52 -2.00 7.39
C ALA A 36 -28.92 -1.39 7.22
N GLN A 37 -29.06 -0.27 6.51
CA GLN A 37 -30.38 0.20 6.11
C GLN A 37 -30.99 -0.75 5.07
N PRO A 38 -32.29 -1.11 5.16
CA PRO A 38 -32.93 -2.06 4.26
C PRO A 38 -33.28 -1.42 2.90
N VAL A 39 -32.26 -0.94 2.18
CA VAL A 39 -32.39 -0.30 0.87
C VAL A 39 -32.63 -1.34 -0.23
N ILE A 40 -31.95 -2.48 -0.10
CA ILE A 40 -32.15 -3.61 -1.01
C ILE A 40 -33.20 -4.53 -0.38
N GLU A 41 -34.42 -4.49 -0.90
CA GLU A 41 -35.51 -5.37 -0.48
C GLU A 41 -35.53 -6.67 -1.29
N ASP A 42 -35.09 -6.61 -2.55
CA ASP A 42 -35.03 -7.72 -3.46
C ASP A 42 -33.85 -7.60 -4.42
N LEU A 43 -33.33 -8.73 -4.89
CA LEU A 43 -32.30 -8.81 -5.92
C LEU A 43 -32.46 -10.06 -6.80
N GLU A 44 -31.87 -10.02 -7.97
CA GLU A 44 -31.73 -11.14 -8.88
C GLU A 44 -30.24 -11.48 -9.02
N ILE A 45 -29.84 -12.71 -8.67
CA ILE A 45 -28.49 -13.21 -8.91
C ILE A 45 -28.38 -13.54 -10.38
N LEU A 46 -27.42 -12.90 -11.07
CA LEU A 46 -27.18 -13.02 -12.50
C LEU A 46 -26.00 -13.93 -12.79
N ASP A 47 -25.91 -14.42 -14.03
CA ASP A 47 -24.72 -15.11 -14.51
C ASP A 47 -23.48 -14.19 -14.32
N PRO A 48 -22.48 -14.62 -13.54
CA PRO A 48 -21.27 -13.84 -13.30
C PRO A 48 -20.36 -13.72 -14.52
N TYR A 49 -20.63 -14.44 -15.59
CA TYR A 49 -19.87 -14.37 -16.82
C TYR A 49 -20.15 -13.06 -17.57
N LEU A 50 -19.11 -12.32 -17.88
CA LEU A 50 -19.15 -11.13 -18.74
C LEU A 50 -18.61 -11.50 -20.13
N ALA A 51 -19.50 -11.89 -21.03
CA ALA A 51 -19.15 -12.22 -22.41
C ALA A 51 -18.56 -10.99 -23.15
N PRO A 52 -17.48 -11.16 -23.92
CA PRO A 52 -17.01 -10.09 -24.79
C PRO A 52 -17.99 -9.90 -25.97
N LYS A 53 -18.36 -8.64 -26.24
CA LYS A 53 -19.17 -8.31 -27.43
C LYS A 53 -18.36 -8.35 -28.73
N ILE A 54 -17.03 -8.33 -28.63
CA ILE A 54 -16.09 -8.31 -29.75
C ILE A 54 -15.17 -9.52 -29.64
N LYS A 55 -15.02 -10.27 -30.74
CA LYS A 55 -14.10 -11.41 -30.78
C LYS A 55 -12.65 -10.97 -30.47
N GLY A 56 -11.99 -11.67 -29.55
CA GLY A 56 -10.62 -11.37 -29.13
C GLY A 56 -10.49 -10.44 -27.92
N VAL A 57 -11.61 -9.95 -27.36
CA VAL A 57 -11.61 -9.27 -26.07
C VAL A 57 -11.61 -10.32 -24.96
N LYS A 58 -10.88 -10.03 -23.86
CA LYS A 58 -10.73 -10.95 -22.73
C LYS A 58 -12.07 -11.29 -22.08
N ASP A 59 -12.30 -12.58 -21.86
CA ASP A 59 -13.39 -13.10 -21.03
C ASP A 59 -13.17 -12.70 -19.57
N THR A 60 -14.26 -12.49 -18.85
CA THR A 60 -14.22 -12.14 -17.45
C THR A 60 -15.29 -12.89 -16.68
N TYR A 61 -14.89 -13.47 -15.56
CA TYR A 61 -15.77 -14.10 -14.58
C TYR A 61 -15.69 -13.31 -13.28
N LEU A 62 -16.85 -12.93 -12.76
CA LEU A 62 -17.00 -12.31 -11.45
C LEU A 62 -17.29 -13.38 -10.40
N ASP A 63 -17.12 -13.07 -9.12
CA ASP A 63 -17.53 -14.04 -8.09
C ASP A 63 -19.03 -14.03 -7.92
N VAL A 64 -19.64 -12.85 -7.78
CA VAL A 64 -21.10 -12.68 -7.74
C VAL A 64 -21.50 -11.46 -8.54
N LYS A 65 -22.61 -11.57 -9.27
CA LYS A 65 -23.25 -10.48 -10.00
C LYS A 65 -24.74 -10.49 -9.67
N ALA A 66 -25.27 -9.35 -9.28
CA ALA A 66 -26.66 -9.22 -8.90
C ALA A 66 -27.29 -7.93 -9.44
N LYS A 67 -28.57 -8.00 -9.77
CA LYS A 67 -29.40 -6.83 -10.08
C LYS A 67 -30.17 -6.44 -8.84
N ILE A 68 -29.96 -5.25 -8.33
CA ILE A 68 -30.55 -4.74 -7.08
C ILE A 68 -31.52 -3.59 -7.37
N GLY A 69 -32.63 -3.55 -6.61
CA GLY A 69 -33.62 -2.50 -6.71
C GLY A 69 -34.19 -2.27 -8.11
N GLY A 70 -34.19 -3.32 -8.95
CA GLY A 70 -34.76 -3.28 -10.31
C GLY A 70 -33.90 -2.57 -11.35
N SER A 71 -32.87 -1.82 -10.98
CA SER A 71 -32.08 -1.00 -11.93
C SER A 71 -30.56 -1.10 -11.72
N LYS A 72 -30.04 -1.09 -10.51
CA LYS A 72 -28.58 -1.10 -10.26
C LYS A 72 -28.00 -2.51 -10.41
N THR A 73 -26.76 -2.61 -10.90
CA THR A 73 -26.01 -3.88 -10.94
C THR A 73 -24.91 -3.84 -9.90
N ALA A 74 -24.91 -4.76 -8.97
CA ALA A 74 -23.78 -5.01 -8.08
C ALA A 74 -22.92 -6.13 -8.64
N ILE A 75 -21.61 -5.89 -8.73
CA ILE A 75 -20.60 -6.92 -8.94
C ILE A 75 -19.78 -7.05 -7.66
N VAL A 76 -19.57 -8.27 -7.21
CA VAL A 76 -18.84 -8.54 -5.98
C VAL A 76 -17.66 -9.45 -6.29
N GLU A 77 -16.48 -9.07 -5.83
CA GLU A 77 -15.25 -9.85 -5.97
C GLU A 77 -14.57 -10.02 -4.61
N MET A 78 -14.10 -11.23 -4.33
CA MET A 78 -13.27 -11.55 -3.18
C MET A 78 -11.83 -11.81 -3.62
N GLN A 79 -10.86 -11.08 -3.08
CA GLN A 79 -9.46 -11.22 -3.45
C GLN A 79 -8.57 -11.48 -2.24
N VAL A 80 -7.90 -12.63 -2.26
CA VAL A 80 -7.04 -13.07 -1.13
C VAL A 80 -5.58 -12.64 -1.29
N LEU A 81 -5.11 -12.51 -2.53
CA LEU A 81 -3.71 -12.21 -2.86
C LEU A 81 -3.61 -10.87 -3.57
N ASN A 82 -2.70 -10.02 -3.11
CA ASN A 82 -2.36 -8.81 -3.85
C ASN A 82 -1.47 -9.19 -5.04
N VAL A 83 -2.04 -9.17 -6.22
CA VAL A 83 -1.34 -9.52 -7.47
C VAL A 83 -1.22 -8.28 -8.35
N GLU A 84 -0.16 -8.23 -9.15
CA GLU A 84 0.08 -7.14 -10.09
C GLU A 84 -1.14 -6.90 -10.99
N SER A 85 -1.48 -5.66 -11.22
CA SER A 85 -2.61 -5.21 -12.05
C SER A 85 -4.01 -5.56 -11.50
N PHE A 86 -4.15 -5.95 -10.23
CA PHE A 86 -5.47 -6.20 -9.63
C PHE A 86 -6.37 -4.98 -9.71
N GLU A 87 -5.88 -3.79 -9.38
CA GLU A 87 -6.60 -2.51 -9.45
C GLU A 87 -7.16 -2.25 -10.87
N LYS A 88 -6.33 -2.49 -11.90
CA LYS A 88 -6.76 -2.36 -13.29
C LYS A 88 -7.86 -3.36 -13.66
N ARG A 89 -7.81 -4.56 -13.06
CA ARG A 89 -8.83 -5.59 -13.27
C ARG A 89 -10.18 -5.17 -12.69
N ILE A 90 -10.19 -4.59 -11.49
CA ILE A 90 -11.42 -4.07 -10.87
C ILE A 90 -12.07 -3.02 -11.78
N LEU A 91 -11.29 -2.02 -12.21
CA LEU A 91 -11.77 -0.97 -13.12
C LEU A 91 -12.28 -1.59 -14.45
N TYR A 92 -11.53 -2.51 -15.02
CA TYR A 92 -11.93 -3.19 -16.26
C TYR A 92 -13.25 -3.94 -16.09
N ASN A 93 -13.42 -4.69 -15.00
CA ASN A 93 -14.64 -5.47 -14.72
C ASN A 93 -15.87 -4.56 -14.53
N ALA A 94 -15.71 -3.48 -13.76
CA ALA A 94 -16.78 -2.51 -13.53
C ALA A 94 -17.21 -1.80 -14.82
N THR A 95 -16.26 -1.31 -15.60
CA THR A 95 -16.55 -0.64 -16.88
C THR A 95 -17.12 -1.61 -17.92
N LYS A 96 -16.67 -2.86 -17.93
CA LYS A 96 -17.23 -3.92 -18.78
C LYS A 96 -18.67 -4.23 -18.36
N ALA A 97 -18.96 -4.39 -17.06
CA ALA A 97 -20.31 -4.61 -16.56
C ALA A 97 -21.26 -3.45 -16.94
N TYR A 98 -20.76 -2.22 -16.99
CA TYR A 98 -21.51 -1.06 -17.43
C TYR A 98 -21.74 -1.08 -18.95
N SER A 99 -20.69 -1.29 -19.74
CA SER A 99 -20.74 -1.17 -21.21
C SER A 99 -21.53 -2.29 -21.91
N VAL A 100 -21.58 -3.50 -21.32
CA VAL A 100 -22.28 -4.65 -21.93
C VAL A 100 -23.81 -4.60 -21.78
N GLN A 101 -24.35 -3.64 -21.05
CA GLN A 101 -25.79 -3.53 -20.83
C GLN A 101 -26.57 -3.19 -22.11
N LEU A 102 -26.00 -2.41 -23.02
CA LEU A 102 -26.67 -1.97 -24.24
C LEU A 102 -26.35 -2.86 -25.45
N LYS A 103 -27.35 -3.06 -26.30
CA LYS A 103 -27.20 -3.59 -27.63
C LYS A 103 -26.97 -2.48 -28.66
N SER A 104 -26.54 -2.85 -29.87
CA SER A 104 -26.38 -1.88 -30.96
C SER A 104 -27.70 -1.18 -31.28
N GLY A 105 -27.69 0.16 -31.26
CA GLY A 105 -28.88 0.99 -31.56
C GLY A 105 -29.74 1.33 -30.33
N GLU A 106 -29.46 0.79 -29.17
CA GLU A 106 -30.16 1.17 -27.93
C GLU A 106 -29.69 2.51 -27.37
N ASN A 107 -30.60 3.20 -26.69
CA ASN A 107 -30.33 4.52 -26.11
C ASN A 107 -29.49 4.40 -24.83
N TYR A 108 -28.54 5.31 -24.64
CA TYR A 108 -27.70 5.37 -23.42
C TYR A 108 -28.50 5.58 -22.13
N ASN A 109 -29.73 6.12 -22.20
CA ASN A 109 -30.62 6.25 -21.04
C ASN A 109 -31.05 4.91 -20.42
N LEU A 110 -30.79 3.79 -21.10
CA LEU A 110 -31.06 2.46 -20.59
C LEU A 110 -29.91 1.87 -19.79
N LEU A 111 -28.78 2.58 -19.70
CA LEU A 111 -27.69 2.18 -18.82
C LEU A 111 -28.12 2.27 -17.35
N ASN A 112 -27.77 1.27 -16.60
CA ASN A 112 -28.04 1.20 -15.17
C ASN A 112 -26.72 1.34 -14.39
N PRO A 113 -26.76 1.98 -13.23
CA PRO A 113 -25.59 2.11 -12.38
C PRO A 113 -24.93 0.78 -12.02
N VAL A 114 -23.60 0.82 -11.86
CA VAL A 114 -22.81 -0.34 -11.44
C VAL A 114 -22.07 -0.02 -10.15
N ILE A 115 -22.26 -0.88 -9.16
CA ILE A 115 -21.49 -0.87 -7.91
C ILE A 115 -20.50 -2.03 -7.97
N ALA A 116 -19.21 -1.71 -7.94
CA ALA A 116 -18.13 -2.69 -7.86
C ALA A 116 -17.66 -2.81 -6.40
N LEU A 117 -18.15 -3.85 -5.72
CA LEU A 117 -17.75 -4.18 -4.36
C LEU A 117 -16.58 -5.17 -4.40
N THR A 118 -15.45 -4.77 -3.87
CA THR A 118 -14.23 -5.59 -3.76
C THR A 118 -13.87 -5.81 -2.30
N ILE A 119 -13.73 -7.07 -1.91
CA ILE A 119 -13.31 -7.47 -0.57
C ILE A 119 -11.89 -8.00 -0.66
N THR A 120 -10.97 -7.48 0.16
CA THR A 120 -9.56 -7.88 0.12
C THR A 120 -9.09 -8.45 1.45
N ASP A 121 -8.25 -9.50 1.39
CA ASP A 121 -7.53 -10.07 2.55
C ASP A 121 -6.11 -9.49 2.67
N PHE A 122 -5.93 -8.27 2.15
CA PHE A 122 -4.72 -7.46 2.22
C PHE A 122 -5.08 -5.98 2.24
N GLN A 123 -4.14 -5.15 2.72
CA GLN A 123 -4.30 -3.70 2.67
C GLN A 123 -3.96 -3.19 1.28
N MET A 124 -4.88 -2.42 0.68
CA MET A 124 -4.76 -1.85 -0.65
C MET A 124 -4.47 -0.34 -0.60
N PHE A 125 -5.08 0.36 0.35
CA PHE A 125 -4.97 1.81 0.53
C PHE A 125 -4.30 2.12 1.88
N GLU A 126 -2.96 2.17 1.90
CA GLU A 126 -2.18 2.41 3.12
C GLU A 126 -2.50 3.76 3.81
N HIS A 127 -2.97 4.74 3.02
CA HIS A 127 -3.28 6.08 3.53
C HIS A 127 -4.68 6.23 4.13
N LEU A 128 -5.53 5.21 3.98
CA LEU A 128 -6.88 5.20 4.52
C LEU A 128 -6.94 4.25 5.71
N GLU A 129 -7.37 4.73 6.86
CA GLU A 129 -7.53 3.90 8.07
C GLU A 129 -8.86 3.15 8.10
N THR A 130 -9.84 3.59 7.30
CA THR A 130 -11.18 3.01 7.25
C THR A 130 -11.18 1.59 6.67
N VAL A 131 -11.99 0.71 7.26
CA VAL A 131 -12.20 -0.66 6.76
C VAL A 131 -12.94 -0.67 5.43
N ILE A 132 -13.89 0.26 5.25
CA ILE A 132 -14.68 0.43 4.03
C ILE A 132 -14.32 1.77 3.40
N SER A 133 -13.91 1.73 2.13
CA SER A 133 -13.59 2.92 1.33
C SER A 133 -14.47 2.98 0.10
N ARG A 134 -14.94 4.18 -0.27
CA ARG A 134 -15.82 4.41 -1.42
C ARG A 134 -15.18 5.40 -2.38
N PHE A 135 -15.27 5.09 -3.66
CA PHE A 135 -14.72 5.93 -4.73
C PHE A 135 -15.78 6.17 -5.80
N CYS A 136 -15.85 7.41 -6.26
CA CYS A 136 -16.70 7.87 -7.33
C CYS A 136 -15.92 8.76 -8.30
N ILE A 137 -16.51 9.09 -9.44
CA ILE A 137 -15.90 9.97 -10.43
C ILE A 137 -16.13 11.43 -10.01
N LYS A 138 -15.04 12.21 -9.88
CA LYS A 138 -15.07 13.61 -9.47
C LYS A 138 -14.24 14.50 -10.39
N GLU A 139 -14.65 15.77 -10.51
CA GLU A 139 -13.81 16.80 -11.10
C GLU A 139 -12.54 17.00 -10.24
N LYS A 140 -11.39 17.15 -10.90
CA LYS A 140 -10.07 16.99 -10.26
C LYS A 140 -9.73 18.09 -9.23
N ASN A 141 -10.16 19.32 -9.47
CA ASN A 141 -9.76 20.46 -8.65
C ASN A 141 -10.80 20.84 -7.59
N ASN A 142 -12.08 20.84 -7.98
CA ASN A 142 -13.20 21.25 -7.12
C ASN A 142 -13.91 20.07 -6.48
N LEU A 143 -13.53 18.82 -6.85
CA LEU A 143 -14.08 17.58 -6.31
C LEU A 143 -15.60 17.43 -6.48
N VAL A 144 -16.19 18.14 -7.49
CA VAL A 144 -17.60 18.00 -7.82
C VAL A 144 -17.83 16.62 -8.45
N GLU A 145 -18.86 15.92 -7.99
CA GLU A 145 -19.20 14.60 -8.50
C GLU A 145 -19.73 14.69 -9.94
N TYR A 146 -19.25 13.78 -10.78
CA TYR A 146 -19.70 13.65 -12.16
C TYR A 146 -20.50 12.37 -12.31
N LEU A 147 -21.74 12.46 -12.77
CA LEU A 147 -22.66 11.33 -12.87
C LEU A 147 -22.70 10.55 -11.56
N ALA A 148 -23.18 11.21 -10.50
CA ALA A 148 -23.31 10.61 -9.18
C ALA A 148 -24.00 9.24 -9.28
N ASP A 149 -23.47 8.27 -8.59
CA ASP A 149 -23.99 6.90 -8.49
C ASP A 149 -23.95 6.01 -9.76
N GLU A 150 -23.48 6.50 -10.93
CA GLU A 150 -23.44 5.67 -12.16
C GLU A 150 -22.35 4.59 -12.08
N LEU A 151 -21.21 4.90 -11.48
CA LEU A 151 -20.10 3.97 -11.28
C LEU A 151 -19.46 4.19 -9.92
N GLU A 152 -19.73 3.30 -9.00
CA GLU A 152 -19.21 3.33 -7.64
C GLU A 152 -18.27 2.15 -7.39
N PHE A 153 -17.11 2.40 -6.75
CA PHE A 153 -16.20 1.38 -6.27
C PHE A 153 -16.22 1.37 -4.75
N VAL A 154 -16.50 0.22 -4.17
CA VAL A 154 -16.52 0.02 -2.73
C VAL A 154 -15.48 -1.05 -2.38
N PHE A 155 -14.57 -0.73 -1.48
CA PHE A 155 -13.54 -1.66 -1.01
C PHE A 155 -13.75 -1.96 0.46
N VAL A 156 -13.66 -3.25 0.81
CA VAL A 156 -13.65 -3.73 2.19
C VAL A 156 -12.31 -4.40 2.43
N GLU A 157 -11.44 -3.76 3.21
CA GLU A 157 -10.11 -4.27 3.52
C GLU A 157 -10.13 -5.00 4.86
N LEU A 158 -10.32 -6.32 4.83
CA LEU A 158 -10.46 -7.16 6.03
C LEU A 158 -9.33 -7.03 7.05
N PRO A 159 -8.02 -6.83 6.66
CA PRO A 159 -6.96 -6.66 7.64
C PRO A 159 -7.12 -5.44 8.55
N LYS A 160 -7.78 -4.38 8.09
CA LYS A 160 -8.01 -3.14 8.86
C LYS A 160 -9.10 -3.29 9.94
N PHE A 161 -9.91 -4.34 9.85
CA PHE A 161 -10.94 -4.62 10.86
C PHE A 161 -10.30 -5.34 12.04
N ASP A 162 -10.28 -4.74 13.20
CA ASP A 162 -9.62 -5.23 14.42
C ASP A 162 -10.57 -5.54 15.59
N LYS A 163 -11.88 -5.27 15.41
CA LYS A 163 -12.88 -5.53 16.45
C LYS A 163 -12.93 -7.00 16.85
N THR A 164 -12.97 -7.22 18.15
CA THR A 164 -13.23 -8.52 18.76
C THR A 164 -14.72 -8.85 18.74
N LEU A 165 -15.08 -10.09 19.04
CA LEU A 165 -16.48 -10.54 19.07
C LEU A 165 -17.35 -9.69 19.99
N ALA A 166 -16.82 -9.26 21.15
CA ALA A 166 -17.53 -8.46 22.14
C ALA A 166 -17.76 -6.98 21.70
N GLU A 167 -17.04 -6.51 20.67
CA GLU A 167 -17.10 -5.15 20.15
C GLU A 167 -17.98 -5.02 18.91
N LEU A 168 -18.65 -6.11 18.51
CA LEU A 168 -19.51 -6.11 17.31
C LEU A 168 -20.86 -5.45 17.61
N GLU A 169 -21.00 -4.21 17.21
CA GLU A 169 -22.21 -3.42 17.45
C GLU A 169 -23.20 -3.49 16.28
N THR A 170 -22.68 -3.38 15.04
CA THR A 170 -23.50 -3.25 13.84
C THR A 170 -23.59 -4.56 13.05
N LEU A 171 -24.57 -4.67 12.16
CA LEU A 171 -24.67 -5.79 11.22
C LEU A 171 -23.46 -5.78 10.25
N THR A 172 -22.94 -4.61 9.91
CA THR A 172 -21.71 -4.44 9.13
C THR A 172 -20.53 -5.08 9.84
N ASP A 173 -20.32 -4.78 11.13
CA ASP A 173 -19.26 -5.41 11.92
C ASP A 173 -19.38 -6.95 11.91
N LYS A 174 -20.58 -7.44 12.08
CA LYS A 174 -20.86 -8.90 12.13
C LYS A 174 -20.54 -9.58 10.80
N TRP A 175 -20.89 -8.98 9.67
CA TRP A 175 -20.55 -9.52 8.36
C TRP A 175 -19.06 -9.48 8.07
N ILE A 176 -18.37 -8.38 8.40
CA ILE A 176 -16.91 -8.28 8.23
C ILE A 176 -16.20 -9.28 9.14
N TYR A 177 -16.65 -9.42 10.39
CA TYR A 177 -16.11 -10.41 11.33
C TYR A 177 -16.29 -11.83 10.79
N PHE A 178 -17.49 -12.18 10.29
CA PHE A 178 -17.73 -13.47 9.62
C PHE A 178 -16.74 -13.71 8.48
N MET A 179 -16.60 -12.77 7.57
CA MET A 179 -15.66 -12.88 6.44
C MET A 179 -14.23 -13.09 6.90
N LYS A 180 -13.82 -12.37 7.96
CA LYS A 180 -12.43 -12.41 8.44
C LYS A 180 -12.13 -13.69 9.24
N THR A 181 -13.07 -14.17 10.06
CA THR A 181 -12.79 -15.12 11.14
C THR A 181 -13.49 -16.47 11.04
N ALA A 182 -14.51 -16.67 10.20
CA ALA A 182 -15.33 -17.89 10.19
C ALA A 182 -14.49 -19.17 10.15
N ARG A 183 -13.42 -19.23 9.35
CA ARG A 183 -12.51 -20.39 9.26
C ARG A 183 -11.87 -20.79 10.60
N THR A 184 -11.67 -19.85 11.49
CA THR A 184 -11.01 -20.08 12.79
C THR A 184 -11.98 -20.48 13.90
N LEU A 185 -13.27 -20.28 13.69
CA LEU A 185 -14.32 -20.60 14.66
C LEU A 185 -14.59 -22.10 14.70
N ARG A 186 -14.96 -22.60 15.89
CA ARG A 186 -15.35 -24.00 16.12
C ARG A 186 -16.83 -24.18 16.37
N SER A 187 -17.53 -23.08 16.62
CA SER A 187 -18.98 -23.00 16.79
C SER A 187 -19.46 -21.64 16.33
N VAL A 188 -20.76 -21.51 16.06
CA VAL A 188 -21.36 -20.22 15.74
C VAL A 188 -21.48 -19.41 17.03
N PRO A 189 -20.81 -18.26 17.15
CA PRO A 189 -21.00 -17.37 18.30
C PRO A 189 -22.44 -16.86 18.41
N GLU A 190 -22.90 -16.64 19.62
CA GLU A 190 -24.29 -16.20 19.86
C GLU A 190 -24.58 -14.85 19.21
N GLU A 191 -23.62 -13.92 19.27
CA GLU A 191 -23.71 -12.58 18.70
C GLU A 191 -23.94 -12.58 17.18
N LEU A 192 -23.40 -13.58 16.49
CA LEU A 192 -23.57 -13.79 15.04
C LEU A 192 -24.79 -14.68 14.76
N GLY A 193 -25.01 -15.70 15.60
CA GLY A 193 -26.11 -16.65 15.46
C GLY A 193 -27.50 -16.05 15.67
N ASN A 194 -27.61 -14.89 16.31
CA ASN A 194 -28.85 -14.14 16.47
C ASN A 194 -29.32 -13.44 15.18
N VAL A 195 -28.46 -13.36 14.15
CA VAL A 195 -28.81 -12.86 12.81
C VAL A 195 -29.14 -14.06 11.92
N PRO A 196 -30.38 -14.20 11.44
CA PRO A 196 -30.81 -15.38 10.69
C PRO A 196 -29.97 -15.66 9.43
N GLU A 197 -29.61 -14.63 8.70
CA GLU A 197 -28.84 -14.73 7.46
C GLU A 197 -27.39 -15.15 7.75
N LEU A 198 -26.77 -14.65 8.82
CA LEU A 198 -25.43 -15.10 9.26
C LEU A 198 -25.48 -16.55 9.75
N ARG A 199 -26.51 -16.94 10.50
CA ARG A 199 -26.70 -18.34 10.90
C ARG A 199 -26.80 -19.26 9.69
N LYS A 200 -27.57 -18.85 8.67
CA LYS A 200 -27.69 -19.57 7.41
C LYS A 200 -26.36 -19.63 6.67
N ALA A 201 -25.61 -18.52 6.61
CA ALA A 201 -24.28 -18.46 6.03
C ALA A 201 -23.30 -19.44 6.71
N PHE A 202 -23.32 -19.52 8.06
CA PHE A 202 -22.54 -20.53 8.79
C PHE A 202 -23.00 -21.97 8.50
N THR A 203 -24.29 -22.20 8.28
CA THR A 203 -24.81 -23.52 7.90
C THR A 203 -24.27 -23.94 6.53
N ILE A 204 -24.26 -23.03 5.55
CA ILE A 204 -23.68 -23.28 4.23
C ILE A 204 -22.16 -23.45 4.33
N ALA A 205 -21.49 -22.66 5.17
CA ALA A 205 -20.06 -22.71 5.38
C ALA A 205 -19.57 -23.93 6.21
N ASN A 206 -20.45 -24.75 6.72
CA ASN A 206 -20.05 -25.93 7.50
C ASN A 206 -19.48 -27.01 6.59
N GLU A 207 -18.20 -27.38 6.78
CA GLU A 207 -17.52 -28.44 6.02
C GLU A 207 -18.27 -29.77 5.98
N ALA A 208 -19.00 -30.10 7.05
CA ALA A 208 -19.79 -31.32 7.09
C ALA A 208 -20.95 -31.38 6.06
N ASN A 209 -21.30 -30.24 5.47
CA ASN A 209 -22.35 -30.15 4.45
C ASN A 209 -21.79 -30.16 3.02
N LEU A 210 -20.46 -30.32 2.85
CA LEU A 210 -19.82 -30.44 1.56
C LEU A 210 -19.81 -31.89 1.10
N ASP A 211 -19.98 -32.10 -0.20
CA ASP A 211 -19.73 -33.40 -0.80
C ASP A 211 -18.21 -33.64 -0.98
N PRO A 212 -17.78 -34.88 -1.31
CA PRO A 212 -16.37 -35.19 -1.46
C PRO A 212 -15.64 -34.39 -2.54
N ASP A 213 -16.30 -34.07 -3.64
CA ASP A 213 -15.73 -33.31 -4.76
C ASP A 213 -15.53 -31.84 -4.35
N GLU A 214 -16.48 -31.28 -3.63
CA GLU A 214 -16.42 -29.95 -3.05
C GLU A 214 -15.28 -29.81 -2.02
N LEU A 215 -15.06 -30.84 -1.19
CA LEU A 215 -13.96 -30.88 -0.24
C LEU A 215 -12.60 -30.92 -0.95
N GLU A 216 -12.47 -31.72 -2.00
CA GLU A 216 -11.25 -31.79 -2.79
C GLU A 216 -10.94 -30.46 -3.49
N ASP A 217 -11.97 -29.79 -4.06
CA ASP A 217 -11.83 -28.47 -4.66
C ASP A 217 -11.42 -27.40 -3.62
N LEU A 218 -11.99 -27.45 -2.43
CA LEU A 218 -11.62 -26.56 -1.33
C LEU A 218 -10.15 -26.74 -0.93
N GLU A 219 -9.71 -27.99 -0.70
CA GLU A 219 -8.34 -28.30 -0.33
C GLU A 219 -7.32 -27.83 -1.39
N ARG A 220 -7.60 -28.09 -2.67
CA ARG A 220 -6.74 -27.64 -3.77
C ARG A 220 -6.60 -26.11 -3.79
N ARG A 221 -7.67 -25.37 -3.53
CA ARG A 221 -7.65 -23.89 -3.51
C ARG A 221 -6.93 -23.35 -2.30
N GLU A 222 -7.12 -23.95 -1.12
CA GLU A 222 -6.40 -23.57 0.10
C GLU A 222 -4.90 -23.79 -0.05
N ILE A 223 -4.47 -24.95 -0.60
CA ILE A 223 -3.06 -25.23 -0.90
C ILE A 223 -2.49 -24.22 -1.89
N PHE A 224 -3.20 -23.97 -2.99
CA PHE A 224 -2.77 -22.97 -3.98
C PHE A 224 -2.55 -21.59 -3.37
N ILE A 225 -3.49 -21.10 -2.54
CA ILE A 225 -3.38 -19.80 -1.87
C ILE A 225 -2.17 -19.80 -0.92
N GLN A 226 -1.96 -20.89 -0.18
CA GLN A 226 -0.83 -21.02 0.75
C GLN A 226 0.51 -21.00 0.01
N ASP A 227 0.62 -21.73 -1.09
CA ASP A 227 1.82 -21.78 -1.93
C ASP A 227 2.14 -20.41 -2.53
N GLN A 228 1.13 -19.69 -3.04
CA GLN A 228 1.30 -18.35 -3.57
C GLN A 228 1.75 -17.35 -2.48
N ARG A 229 1.15 -17.41 -1.29
CA ARG A 229 1.59 -16.59 -0.14
C ARG A 229 3.03 -16.91 0.25
N GLY A 230 3.39 -18.19 0.27
CA GLY A 230 4.75 -18.65 0.54
C GLY A 230 5.75 -18.11 -0.49
N ALA A 231 5.40 -18.14 -1.77
CA ALA A 231 6.23 -17.61 -2.85
C ALA A 231 6.42 -16.08 -2.74
N ILE A 232 5.35 -15.33 -2.50
CA ILE A 232 5.40 -13.87 -2.28
C ILE A 232 6.28 -13.53 -1.07
N THR A 233 6.06 -14.19 0.07
CA THR A 233 6.84 -13.96 1.30
C THR A 233 8.33 -14.23 1.07
N LYS A 234 8.66 -15.33 0.37
CA LYS A 234 10.04 -15.68 0.03
C LYS A 234 10.68 -14.62 -0.89
N ALA A 235 9.97 -14.20 -1.93
CA ALA A 235 10.45 -13.17 -2.86
C ALA A 235 10.70 -11.82 -2.16
N THR A 236 9.77 -11.40 -1.30
CA THR A 236 9.91 -10.18 -0.49
C THR A 236 11.14 -10.25 0.42
N ARG A 237 11.32 -11.36 1.14
CA ARG A 237 12.49 -11.56 2.03
C ARG A 237 13.80 -11.47 1.25
N ILE A 238 13.89 -12.16 0.11
CA ILE A 238 15.09 -12.13 -0.75
C ILE A 238 15.34 -10.70 -1.26
N GLY A 239 14.31 -9.98 -1.69
CA GLY A 239 14.41 -8.60 -2.14
C GLY A 239 14.93 -7.65 -1.06
N ILE A 240 14.42 -7.77 0.17
CA ILE A 240 14.89 -7.00 1.32
C ILE A 240 16.35 -7.31 1.64
N GLU A 241 16.74 -8.59 1.71
CA GLU A 241 18.12 -9.01 1.97
C GLU A 241 19.09 -8.47 0.92
N GLN A 242 18.69 -8.50 -0.36
CA GLN A 242 19.48 -7.95 -1.46
C GLN A 242 19.59 -6.42 -1.37
N GLY A 243 18.48 -5.73 -1.09
CA GLY A 243 18.46 -4.27 -0.94
C GLY A 243 19.34 -3.79 0.22
N ILE A 244 19.28 -4.46 1.37
CA ILE A 244 20.14 -4.15 2.52
C ILE A 244 21.61 -4.34 2.16
N ARG A 245 21.97 -5.47 1.52
CA ARG A 245 23.36 -5.72 1.13
C ARG A 245 23.90 -4.67 0.17
N GLN A 246 23.12 -4.34 -0.86
CA GLN A 246 23.50 -3.30 -1.82
C GLN A 246 23.63 -1.91 -1.16
N GLY A 247 22.69 -1.57 -0.25
CA GLY A 247 22.75 -0.31 0.47
C GLY A 247 23.97 -0.20 1.38
N ILE A 248 24.35 -1.28 2.06
CA ILE A 248 25.57 -1.32 2.88
C ILE A 248 26.82 -1.16 2.01
N GLU A 249 26.92 -1.90 0.90
CA GLU A 249 28.06 -1.85 -0.02
C GLU A 249 28.26 -0.42 -0.57
N GLN A 250 27.20 0.19 -1.08
CA GLN A 250 27.21 1.58 -1.58
C GLN A 250 27.55 2.60 -0.47
N GLY A 251 27.00 2.41 0.74
CA GLY A 251 27.29 3.29 1.87
C GLY A 251 28.75 3.20 2.31
N ILE A 252 29.36 2.01 2.31
CA ILE A 252 30.77 1.82 2.62
C ILE A 252 31.65 2.50 1.55
N GLU A 253 31.37 2.27 0.26
CA GLU A 253 32.13 2.87 -0.85
C GLU A 253 32.12 4.40 -0.78
N GLN A 254 30.94 5.00 -0.64
CA GLN A 254 30.80 6.46 -0.50
C GLN A 254 31.48 6.99 0.76
N GLY A 255 31.38 6.27 1.88
CA GLY A 255 32.02 6.66 3.13
C GLY A 255 33.55 6.62 3.04
N ILE A 256 34.11 5.62 2.36
CA ILE A 256 35.57 5.53 2.11
C ILE A 256 36.03 6.67 1.21
N GLU A 257 35.34 6.93 0.11
CA GLU A 257 35.68 8.01 -0.83
C GLU A 257 35.68 9.38 -0.13
N GLN A 258 34.61 9.70 0.60
CA GLN A 258 34.51 10.95 1.36
C GLN A 258 35.57 11.04 2.47
N GLY A 259 35.84 9.92 3.16
CA GLY A 259 36.86 9.87 4.20
C GLY A 259 38.27 10.10 3.67
N ILE A 260 38.59 9.55 2.49
CA ILE A 260 39.87 9.76 1.81
C ILE A 260 40.01 11.23 1.38
N GLU A 261 38.98 11.79 0.74
CA GLU A 261 38.99 13.18 0.27
C GLU A 261 39.21 14.15 1.45
N GLN A 262 38.43 14.01 2.53
CA GLN A 262 38.58 14.83 3.73
C GLN A 262 39.92 14.61 4.42
N GLY A 263 40.43 13.38 4.47
CA GLY A 263 41.73 13.07 5.04
C GLY A 263 42.88 13.71 4.26
N ILE A 264 42.82 13.71 2.92
CA ILE A 264 43.81 14.36 2.05
C ILE A 264 43.78 15.89 2.25
N GLU A 265 42.58 16.50 2.23
CA GLU A 265 42.43 17.94 2.45
C GLU A 265 42.98 18.39 3.82
N GLN A 266 42.60 17.67 4.90
CA GLN A 266 43.13 17.95 6.22
C GLN A 266 44.64 17.73 6.32
N GLY A 267 45.16 16.67 5.70
CA GLY A 267 46.59 16.38 5.66
C GLY A 267 47.39 17.46 4.97
N ILE A 268 46.92 17.95 3.80
CA ILE A 268 47.55 19.07 3.06
C ILE A 268 47.50 20.33 3.92
N LYS A 269 46.36 20.70 4.51
CA LYS A 269 46.21 21.87 5.38
C LYS A 269 47.18 21.82 6.52
N GLN A 270 47.26 20.69 7.25
CA GLN A 270 48.15 20.49 8.36
C GLN A 270 49.62 20.53 7.97
N GLY A 271 49.99 19.96 6.85
CA GLY A 271 51.35 20.02 6.28
C GLY A 271 51.76 21.43 5.93
N ASN A 272 50.91 22.17 5.21
CA ASN A 272 51.15 23.56 4.85
C ASN A 272 51.28 24.44 6.12
N MET A 273 50.38 24.30 7.07
CA MET A 273 50.44 25.01 8.35
C MET A 273 51.77 24.78 9.08
N THR A 274 52.20 23.52 9.17
CA THR A 274 53.46 23.15 9.86
C THR A 274 54.67 23.75 9.16
N LEU A 275 54.71 23.75 7.84
CA LEU A 275 55.78 24.34 7.02
C LEU A 275 55.82 25.86 7.20
N ILE A 276 54.68 26.52 7.08
CA ILE A 276 54.54 27.96 7.21
C ILE A 276 54.99 28.45 8.59
N VAL A 277 54.55 27.76 9.67
CA VAL A 277 54.97 28.08 11.04
C VAL A 277 56.49 27.99 11.21
N ARG A 278 57.14 26.93 10.67
CA ARG A 278 58.61 26.80 10.69
C ARG A 278 59.32 27.91 9.90
N GLN A 279 58.80 28.25 8.73
CA GLN A 279 59.39 29.32 7.93
C GLN A 279 59.25 30.68 8.61
N LEU A 280 58.10 30.97 9.20
CA LEU A 280 57.88 32.18 10.01
C LEU A 280 58.81 32.24 11.20
N GLU A 281 58.94 31.15 11.99
CA GLU A 281 59.84 31.11 13.13
C GLU A 281 61.31 31.32 12.73
N ARG A 282 61.71 30.94 11.53
CA ARG A 282 63.05 31.17 11.00
C ARG A 282 63.27 32.61 10.50
N SER A 283 62.21 33.23 9.96
CA SER A 283 62.27 34.58 9.36
C SER A 283 62.11 35.67 10.44
N VAL A 284 61.07 35.57 11.26
CA VAL A 284 60.64 36.64 12.18
C VAL A 284 60.85 36.31 13.65
N GLY A 285 61.38 35.09 13.97
CA GLY A 285 61.61 34.63 15.35
C GLY A 285 60.48 33.77 15.92
N VAL A 286 60.63 33.36 17.20
CA VAL A 286 59.72 32.41 17.85
C VAL A 286 58.30 32.98 17.93
N LEU A 287 57.34 32.23 17.40
CA LEU A 287 55.89 32.58 17.41
C LEU A 287 55.25 32.27 18.76
N SER A 288 54.45 33.20 19.28
CA SER A 288 53.63 32.94 20.46
C SER A 288 52.53 31.91 20.16
N PRO A 289 51.98 31.23 21.21
CA PRO A 289 50.85 30.31 21.06
C PRO A 289 49.63 30.95 20.36
N GLU A 290 49.42 32.25 20.57
CA GLU A 290 48.30 33.00 19.96
C GLU A 290 48.44 33.09 18.45
N PHE A 291 49.67 33.40 17.94
CA PHE A 291 49.92 33.39 16.50
C PHE A 291 49.74 32.00 15.89
N LYS A 292 50.22 30.95 16.54
CA LYS A 292 50.04 29.57 16.08
C LYS A 292 48.54 29.18 16.00
N THR A 293 47.77 29.63 16.97
CA THR A 293 46.30 29.40 16.99
C THR A 293 45.62 30.16 15.85
N SER A 294 45.99 31.41 15.61
CA SER A 294 45.43 32.22 14.54
C SER A 294 45.75 31.62 13.15
N ILE A 295 47.00 31.13 12.97
CA ILE A 295 47.41 30.46 11.73
C ILE A 295 46.62 29.12 11.54
N ALA A 296 46.38 28.39 12.61
CA ALA A 296 45.62 27.13 12.56
C ALA A 296 44.15 27.33 12.12
N GLN A 297 43.57 28.50 12.39
CA GLN A 297 42.22 28.84 11.97
C GLN A 297 42.08 29.27 10.52
N LEU A 298 43.18 29.52 9.82
CA LEU A 298 43.15 29.90 8.41
C LEU A 298 42.63 28.74 7.50
N SER A 299 41.93 29.10 6.44
CA SER A 299 41.60 28.18 5.39
C SER A 299 42.83 27.70 4.61
N ALA A 300 42.72 26.62 3.83
CA ALA A 300 43.82 26.14 2.99
C ALA A 300 44.34 27.26 2.05
N GLN A 301 43.44 27.98 1.42
CA GLN A 301 43.78 29.10 0.52
C GLN A 301 44.45 30.26 1.25
N GLN A 302 44.02 30.57 2.47
CA GLN A 302 44.64 31.60 3.31
C GLN A 302 46.03 31.17 3.76
N LEU A 303 46.28 29.89 4.04
CA LEU A 303 47.60 29.36 4.35
C LEU A 303 48.55 29.49 3.13
N GLU A 304 48.07 29.16 1.92
CA GLU A 304 48.87 29.36 0.70
C GLU A 304 49.23 30.82 0.51
N ASN A 305 48.29 31.75 0.64
CA ASN A 305 48.51 33.17 0.55
C ASN A 305 49.50 33.67 1.63
N LEU A 306 49.43 33.10 2.85
CA LEU A 306 50.42 33.41 3.90
C LEU A 306 51.79 32.85 3.57
N GLY A 307 51.85 31.67 2.95
CA GLY A 307 53.08 31.05 2.45
C GLY A 307 53.80 31.87 1.39
N GLU A 308 53.09 32.58 0.54
CA GLU A 308 53.65 33.51 -0.43
C GLU A 308 54.10 34.82 0.23
N ALA A 309 53.22 35.40 1.12
CA ALA A 309 53.48 36.67 1.75
C ALA A 309 54.66 36.63 2.74
N LEU A 310 54.89 35.49 3.42
CA LEU A 310 55.96 35.35 4.41
C LEU A 310 57.40 35.59 3.84
N LEU A 311 57.58 35.48 2.51
CA LEU A 311 58.88 35.75 1.85
C LEU A 311 59.30 37.22 1.97
N ASP A 312 58.32 38.11 2.15
CA ASP A 312 58.55 39.56 2.28
C ASP A 312 58.56 40.05 3.73
N PHE A 313 58.33 39.14 4.74
CA PHE A 313 58.28 39.52 6.14
C PHE A 313 59.67 39.71 6.74
N ALA A 314 59.89 40.89 7.32
CA ALA A 314 61.11 41.23 8.04
C ALA A 314 60.93 41.23 9.56
N SER A 315 59.69 41.25 10.07
CA SER A 315 59.36 41.36 11.48
C SER A 315 58.04 40.71 11.85
N LEU A 316 57.81 40.46 13.16
CA LEU A 316 56.52 40.03 13.71
C LEU A 316 55.37 41.03 13.45
N SER A 317 55.68 42.30 13.26
CA SER A 317 54.69 43.34 12.94
C SER A 317 54.03 43.06 11.56
N ASP A 318 54.82 42.58 10.60
CA ASP A 318 54.33 42.26 9.22
C ASP A 318 53.34 41.11 9.29
N LEU A 319 53.61 40.05 10.06
CA LEU A 319 52.71 38.96 10.30
C LEU A 319 51.42 39.43 11.00
N THR A 320 51.53 40.32 12.00
CA THR A 320 50.35 40.86 12.70
C THR A 320 49.42 41.61 11.74
N THR A 321 49.99 42.47 10.93
CA THR A 321 49.27 43.28 9.94
C THR A 321 48.58 42.40 8.91
N TRP A 322 49.27 41.36 8.46
CA TRP A 322 48.72 40.42 7.50
C TRP A 322 47.56 39.62 8.05
N LEU A 323 47.69 39.08 9.28
CA LEU A 323 46.63 38.33 9.95
C LEU A 323 45.40 39.21 10.24
N GLN A 324 45.59 40.47 10.63
CA GLN A 324 44.47 41.39 10.83
C GLN A 324 43.71 41.68 9.55
N ALA A 325 44.41 41.82 8.42
CA ALA A 325 43.82 42.09 7.11
C ALA A 325 43.01 40.87 6.55
N HIS A 326 43.41 39.66 6.94
CA HIS A 326 42.83 38.43 6.39
C HIS A 326 41.89 37.67 7.35
N ASN A 327 41.91 38.01 8.64
CA ASN A 327 40.95 37.46 9.62
C ASN A 327 39.59 38.18 9.62
N ASN A 328 39.47 39.37 9.01
CA ASN A 328 38.24 40.17 8.94
C ASN A 328 37.41 39.96 7.66
N ARG A 329 37.70 38.92 6.88
CA ARG A 329 36.85 38.53 5.73
C ARG A 329 36.19 37.18 6.00
N GLN A 330 35.22 37.16 6.93
CA GLN A 330 34.15 36.17 6.97
C GLN A 330 32.94 36.69 6.26
#